data_eba170be3beda9e5a4b9aa7bd75cf89e
#
_entry.id   eba170be3beda9e5a4b9aa7bd75cf89e
#
_cell.length_a   1.000
_cell.length_b   1.000
_cell.length_c   1.000
_cell.angle_alpha   90.00
_cell.angle_beta   90.00
_cell.angle_gamma   90.00
#
_symmetry.space_group_name_H-M   'P 1'
#
loop_
_entity.id
_entity.type
_entity.pdbx_description
1 polymer ?
#
loop_
_entity_poly.entity_id
_entity_poly.type
_entity_poly.pdbx_seq_one_letter_code
_entity_poly.pdbx_strand_id
1 'polypeptide(L)'
;MTKEEIKKLLQVYFIMGSNNCTKDPKEVLKEAIEGGVTVFQFREKGEGALTGEAKYQLAKELQQICQQHSVPFVVNDDLDLAIRLQADGVHIGQEDEKAHIVREKIGKGIVGVSVHNVQELQQAIKDGADYVGMGPVFPTSTKKDAKAVQGTKLIEEVRNQNIDFPIVGIGGITPENAKQVVEAGADGVSIITAISLAASPKEKAAQLKEAVGK
;
A
#
# COMPACT_ATOMS: atom_id res chain seq x y z
N MET A 1 -15.78 1.18 -6.65
CA MET A 1 -15.82 1.64 -5.24
C MET A 1 -16.00 3.15 -5.20
N THR A 2 -16.68 3.66 -4.19
CA THR A 2 -16.80 5.10 -3.94
C THR A 2 -15.50 5.62 -3.31
N LYS A 3 -15.29 6.95 -3.36
CA LYS A 3 -14.13 7.59 -2.72
C LYS A 3 -14.07 7.30 -1.22
N GLU A 4 -15.20 7.33 -0.53
CA GLU A 4 -15.26 7.04 0.91
C GLU A 4 -14.96 5.57 1.26
N GLU A 5 -15.32 4.65 0.38
CA GLU A 5 -14.91 3.24 0.53
C GLU A 5 -13.41 3.09 0.36
N ILE A 6 -12.79 3.78 -0.61
CA ILE A 6 -11.33 3.79 -0.79
C ILE A 6 -10.64 4.39 0.43
N LYS A 7 -11.10 5.53 0.98
CA LYS A 7 -10.50 6.12 2.18
C LYS A 7 -10.52 5.15 3.38
N LYS A 8 -11.63 4.44 3.59
CA LYS A 8 -11.73 3.42 4.64
C LYS A 8 -10.77 2.25 4.41
N LEU A 9 -10.59 1.86 3.15
CA LEU A 9 -9.67 0.81 2.75
C LEU A 9 -8.21 1.16 3.06
N LEU A 10 -7.83 2.43 2.97
CA LEU A 10 -6.46 2.88 3.16
C LEU A 10 -6.01 2.98 4.63
N GLN A 11 -6.88 2.79 5.62
CA GLN A 11 -6.58 3.03 7.04
C GLN A 11 -5.30 2.33 7.50
N VAL A 12 -5.22 1.00 7.33
CA VAL A 12 -4.03 0.21 7.65
C VAL A 12 -3.66 -0.63 6.42
N TYR A 13 -2.79 -0.07 5.60
CA TYR A 13 -2.38 -0.65 4.33
C TYR A 13 -1.08 -1.44 4.53
N PHE A 14 -1.14 -2.76 4.49
CA PHE A 14 0.03 -3.63 4.66
C PHE A 14 0.64 -4.02 3.33
N ILE A 15 1.97 -3.84 3.20
CA ILE A 15 2.77 -4.25 2.03
C ILE A 15 3.79 -5.28 2.46
N MET A 16 3.87 -6.41 1.74
CA MET A 16 4.85 -7.45 2.03
C MET A 16 5.17 -8.28 0.79
N GLY A 17 6.39 -8.80 0.75
CA GLY A 17 6.85 -9.92 -0.08
C GLY A 17 7.57 -10.94 0.78
N SER A 18 8.00 -12.04 0.20
CA SER A 18 8.73 -13.11 0.92
C SER A 18 10.05 -12.62 1.49
N ASN A 19 10.72 -11.72 0.80
CA ASN A 19 12.06 -11.24 1.12
C ASN A 19 12.10 -10.14 2.19
N ASN A 20 10.97 -9.71 2.72
CA ASN A 20 10.91 -8.71 3.78
C ASN A 20 10.17 -9.16 5.04
N CYS A 21 10.07 -10.46 5.25
CA CYS A 21 9.59 -11.06 6.49
C CYS A 21 10.56 -12.17 6.95
N THR A 22 10.57 -12.46 8.25
CA THR A 22 11.42 -13.50 8.86
C THR A 22 10.64 -14.79 9.21
N LYS A 23 9.32 -14.71 9.20
CA LYS A 23 8.39 -15.83 9.40
C LYS A 23 7.76 -16.23 8.06
N ASP A 24 6.97 -17.30 8.03
CA ASP A 24 6.17 -17.66 6.86
C ASP A 24 5.25 -16.47 6.47
N PRO A 25 5.33 -15.96 5.22
CA PRO A 25 4.51 -14.84 4.78
C PRO A 25 3.00 -15.05 5.00
N LYS A 26 2.53 -16.29 4.94
CA LYS A 26 1.11 -16.63 5.16
C LYS A 26 0.69 -16.42 6.61
N GLU A 27 1.55 -16.81 7.56
CA GLU A 27 1.31 -16.59 8.99
C GLU A 27 1.35 -15.10 9.32
N VAL A 28 2.36 -14.38 8.81
CA VAL A 28 2.46 -12.93 8.98
C VAL A 28 1.22 -12.20 8.47
N LEU A 29 0.73 -12.56 7.28
CA LEU A 29 -0.46 -11.93 6.70
C LEU A 29 -1.72 -12.24 7.53
N LYS A 30 -1.93 -13.48 7.96
CA LYS A 30 -3.07 -13.84 8.81
C LYS A 30 -3.08 -13.05 10.11
N GLU A 31 -1.94 -13.04 10.82
CA GLU A 31 -1.79 -12.27 12.06
C GLU A 31 -2.07 -10.77 11.84
N ALA A 32 -1.53 -10.18 10.75
CA ALA A 32 -1.72 -8.78 10.42
C ALA A 32 -3.19 -8.45 10.13
N ILE A 33 -3.90 -9.30 9.39
CA ILE A 33 -5.33 -9.16 9.11
C ILE A 33 -6.15 -9.26 10.42
N GLU A 34 -5.86 -10.22 11.28
CA GLU A 34 -6.50 -10.33 12.60
C GLU A 34 -6.26 -9.08 13.48
N GLY A 35 -5.13 -8.39 13.29
CA GLY A 35 -4.82 -7.12 13.93
C GLY A 35 -5.53 -5.90 13.32
N GLY A 36 -6.18 -6.06 12.15
CA GLY A 36 -7.00 -5.02 11.56
C GLY A 36 -6.42 -4.34 10.32
N VAL A 37 -5.53 -5.02 9.59
CA VAL A 37 -5.15 -4.62 8.23
C VAL A 37 -6.40 -4.52 7.35
N THR A 38 -6.52 -3.44 6.59
CA THR A 38 -7.69 -3.12 5.78
C THR A 38 -7.50 -3.36 4.29
N VAL A 39 -6.25 -3.40 3.82
CA VAL A 39 -5.85 -3.76 2.45
C VAL A 39 -4.45 -4.35 2.48
N PHE A 40 -4.18 -5.29 1.61
CA PHE A 40 -2.87 -5.93 1.48
C PHE A 40 -2.30 -5.72 0.07
N GLN A 41 -1.01 -5.36 -0.01
CA GLN A 41 -0.26 -5.28 -1.27
C GLN A 41 0.85 -6.33 -1.31
N PHE A 42 0.78 -7.20 -2.29
CA PHE A 42 1.85 -8.14 -2.60
C PHE A 42 2.97 -7.44 -3.36
N ARG A 43 4.13 -7.27 -2.71
CA ARG A 43 5.31 -6.62 -3.29
C ARG A 43 6.50 -7.57 -3.24
N GLU A 44 6.66 -8.40 -4.25
CA GLU A 44 7.75 -9.35 -4.45
C GLU A 44 8.79 -8.74 -5.39
N LYS A 45 9.71 -7.91 -4.84
CA LYS A 45 10.67 -7.11 -5.60
C LYS A 45 11.97 -6.90 -4.82
N GLY A 46 13.09 -6.88 -5.52
CA GLY A 46 14.42 -6.64 -4.96
C GLY A 46 15.20 -7.92 -4.70
N GLU A 47 16.28 -7.80 -3.94
CA GLU A 47 17.18 -8.92 -3.63
C GLU A 47 16.46 -10.00 -2.83
N GLY A 48 16.63 -11.26 -3.24
CA GLY A 48 15.99 -12.42 -2.61
C GLY A 48 14.51 -12.62 -2.94
N ALA A 49 13.92 -11.74 -3.77
CA ALA A 49 12.53 -11.90 -4.20
C ALA A 49 12.33 -13.13 -5.09
N LEU A 50 11.19 -13.81 -4.92
CA LEU A 50 10.77 -14.92 -5.78
C LEU A 50 10.46 -14.44 -7.19
N THR A 51 10.63 -15.31 -8.17
CA THR A 51 10.33 -15.06 -9.58
C THR A 51 9.52 -16.21 -10.19
N GLY A 52 8.96 -15.98 -11.38
CA GLY A 52 8.27 -17.00 -12.15
C GLY A 52 7.12 -17.68 -11.37
N GLU A 53 7.07 -19.01 -11.44
CA GLU A 53 5.99 -19.79 -10.85
C GLU A 53 5.99 -19.72 -9.31
N ALA A 54 7.16 -19.65 -8.67
CA ALA A 54 7.24 -19.53 -7.20
C ALA A 54 6.59 -18.21 -6.71
N LYS A 55 6.83 -17.09 -7.41
CA LYS A 55 6.17 -15.81 -7.15
C LYS A 55 4.65 -15.92 -7.32
N TYR A 56 4.20 -16.56 -8.41
CA TYR A 56 2.78 -16.75 -8.68
C TYR A 56 2.09 -17.59 -7.59
N GLN A 57 2.69 -18.70 -7.19
CA GLN A 57 2.11 -19.58 -6.18
C GLN A 57 1.98 -18.87 -4.82
N LEU A 58 3.04 -18.16 -4.37
CA LEU A 58 2.96 -17.38 -3.15
C LEU A 58 1.87 -16.30 -3.24
N ALA A 59 1.83 -15.54 -4.34
CA ALA A 59 0.81 -14.50 -4.54
C ALA A 59 -0.61 -15.06 -4.47
N LYS A 60 -0.85 -16.23 -5.10
CA LYS A 60 -2.14 -16.94 -5.07
C LYS A 60 -2.53 -17.40 -3.66
N GLU A 61 -1.59 -17.95 -2.89
CA GLU A 61 -1.84 -18.37 -1.50
C GLU A 61 -2.18 -17.17 -0.61
N LEU A 62 -1.45 -16.06 -0.73
CA LEU A 62 -1.73 -14.83 0.02
C LEU A 62 -3.07 -14.20 -0.40
N GLN A 63 -3.40 -14.22 -1.70
CA GLN A 63 -4.71 -13.76 -2.19
C GLN A 63 -5.85 -14.57 -1.59
N GLN A 64 -5.71 -15.89 -1.50
CA GLN A 64 -6.74 -16.74 -0.87
C GLN A 64 -6.97 -16.39 0.60
N ILE A 65 -5.90 -16.08 1.34
CA ILE A 65 -6.03 -15.60 2.73
C ILE A 65 -6.79 -14.27 2.77
N CYS A 66 -6.46 -13.32 1.90
CA CYS A 66 -7.15 -12.04 1.80
C CYS A 66 -8.66 -12.23 1.50
N GLN A 67 -8.99 -13.10 0.53
CA GLN A 67 -10.38 -13.41 0.18
C GLN A 67 -11.18 -14.02 1.34
N GLN A 68 -10.58 -14.94 2.11
CA GLN A 68 -11.22 -15.54 3.28
C GLN A 68 -11.60 -14.52 4.36
N HIS A 69 -10.87 -13.41 4.42
CA HIS A 69 -11.07 -12.36 5.40
C HIS A 69 -11.68 -11.07 4.81
N SER A 70 -12.08 -11.09 3.54
CA SER A 70 -12.64 -9.92 2.83
C SER A 70 -11.72 -8.70 2.83
N VAL A 71 -10.39 -8.94 2.78
CA VAL A 71 -9.35 -7.91 2.64
C VAL A 71 -8.96 -7.84 1.16
N PRO A 72 -9.04 -6.68 0.49
CA PRO A 72 -8.61 -6.54 -0.88
C PRO A 72 -7.12 -6.83 -1.07
N PHE A 73 -6.82 -7.55 -2.16
CA PHE A 73 -5.47 -7.94 -2.58
C PHE A 73 -5.01 -7.10 -3.77
N VAL A 74 -3.97 -6.30 -3.56
CA VAL A 74 -3.36 -5.42 -4.57
C VAL A 74 -2.00 -5.99 -4.98
N VAL A 75 -1.67 -5.93 -6.26
CA VAL A 75 -0.34 -6.33 -6.78
C VAL A 75 0.51 -5.09 -7.04
N ASN A 76 1.77 -5.13 -6.60
CA ASN A 76 2.73 -4.05 -6.88
C ASN A 76 3.38 -4.22 -8.26
N ASP A 77 3.32 -3.20 -9.14
CA ASP A 77 3.95 -3.04 -10.44
C ASP A 77 3.55 -4.08 -11.51
N ASP A 78 3.41 -5.35 -11.15
CA ASP A 78 3.25 -6.48 -12.06
C ASP A 78 1.79 -6.65 -12.54
N LEU A 79 1.46 -5.93 -13.61
CA LEU A 79 0.12 -5.91 -14.18
C LEU A 79 -0.31 -7.29 -14.73
N ASP A 80 0.63 -8.04 -15.34
CA ASP A 80 0.32 -9.38 -15.88
C ASP A 80 -0.02 -10.36 -14.76
N LEU A 81 0.71 -10.29 -13.64
CA LEU A 81 0.40 -11.07 -12.45
C LEU A 81 -0.97 -10.70 -11.88
N ALA A 82 -1.29 -9.40 -11.81
CA ALA A 82 -2.58 -8.92 -11.32
C ALA A 82 -3.74 -9.44 -12.17
N ILE A 83 -3.61 -9.39 -13.49
CA ILE A 83 -4.61 -9.90 -14.45
C ILE A 83 -4.75 -11.43 -14.30
N ARG A 84 -3.63 -12.16 -14.26
CA ARG A 84 -3.62 -13.62 -14.12
C ARG A 84 -4.30 -14.09 -12.83
N LEU A 85 -4.11 -13.36 -11.75
CA LEU A 85 -4.71 -13.64 -10.43
C LEU A 85 -6.14 -13.09 -10.29
N GLN A 86 -6.59 -12.24 -11.21
CA GLN A 86 -7.81 -11.45 -11.02
C GLN A 86 -7.76 -10.70 -9.68
N ALA A 87 -6.64 -10.03 -9.42
CA ALA A 87 -6.44 -9.25 -8.20
C ALA A 87 -7.44 -8.10 -8.10
N ASP A 88 -7.71 -7.64 -6.88
CA ASP A 88 -8.64 -6.51 -6.64
C ASP A 88 -8.07 -5.18 -7.16
N GLY A 89 -6.74 -5.09 -7.31
CA GLY A 89 -6.11 -3.88 -7.83
C GLY A 89 -4.62 -4.01 -8.11
N VAL A 90 -4.06 -2.88 -8.58
CA VAL A 90 -2.64 -2.71 -8.88
C VAL A 90 -2.15 -1.40 -8.28
N HIS A 91 -0.95 -1.40 -7.71
CA HIS A 91 -0.25 -0.19 -7.29
C HIS A 91 1.03 -0.03 -8.11
N ILE A 92 1.23 1.14 -8.70
CA ILE A 92 2.37 1.45 -9.59
C ILE A 92 3.15 2.67 -9.11
N GLY A 93 4.44 2.72 -9.47
CA GLY A 93 5.30 3.89 -9.33
C GLY A 93 5.36 4.73 -10.61
N GLN A 94 6.18 5.79 -10.59
CA GLN A 94 6.32 6.72 -11.71
C GLN A 94 7.11 6.14 -12.90
N GLU A 95 7.95 5.14 -12.64
CA GLU A 95 8.79 4.47 -13.66
C GLU A 95 8.14 3.21 -14.24
N ASP A 96 6.98 2.82 -13.71
CA ASP A 96 6.25 1.63 -14.13
C ASP A 96 5.29 1.95 -15.31
N GLU A 97 4.37 1.04 -15.61
CA GLU A 97 3.34 1.24 -16.63
C GLU A 97 2.47 2.48 -16.31
N LYS A 98 2.04 3.20 -17.33
CA LYS A 98 1.24 4.42 -17.14
C LYS A 98 -0.15 4.12 -16.54
N ALA A 99 -0.58 4.95 -15.58
CA ALA A 99 -1.82 4.71 -14.84
C ALA A 99 -3.06 4.57 -15.73
N HIS A 100 -3.17 5.33 -16.82
CA HIS A 100 -4.29 5.20 -17.76
C HIS A 100 -4.29 3.85 -18.49
N ILE A 101 -3.11 3.29 -18.83
CA ILE A 101 -2.99 1.97 -19.44
C ILE A 101 -3.40 0.88 -18.45
N VAL A 102 -2.92 1.01 -17.19
CA VAL A 102 -3.33 0.10 -16.10
C VAL A 102 -4.85 0.15 -15.93
N ARG A 103 -5.44 1.35 -15.88
CA ARG A 103 -6.89 1.54 -15.77
C ARG A 103 -7.67 0.87 -16.90
N GLU A 104 -7.21 1.00 -18.14
CA GLU A 104 -7.82 0.34 -19.30
C GLU A 104 -7.82 -1.19 -19.17
N LYS A 105 -6.69 -1.76 -18.70
CA LYS A 105 -6.50 -3.21 -18.62
C LYS A 105 -7.23 -3.85 -17.44
N ILE A 106 -7.30 -3.19 -16.27
CA ILE A 106 -7.96 -3.77 -15.09
C ILE A 106 -9.40 -3.31 -14.90
N GLY A 107 -9.89 -2.39 -15.74
CA GLY A 107 -11.27 -1.93 -15.74
C GLY A 107 -11.70 -1.32 -14.40
N LYS A 108 -12.56 -2.01 -13.64
CA LYS A 108 -13.09 -1.57 -12.34
C LYS A 108 -12.20 -1.90 -11.14
N GLY A 109 -11.07 -2.55 -11.34
CA GLY A 109 -10.10 -2.83 -10.28
C GLY A 109 -9.51 -1.55 -9.67
N ILE A 110 -8.93 -1.66 -8.49
CA ILE A 110 -8.33 -0.53 -7.76
C ILE A 110 -6.99 -0.16 -8.40
N VAL A 111 -6.77 1.12 -8.73
CA VAL A 111 -5.50 1.65 -9.21
C VAL A 111 -4.92 2.60 -8.18
N GLY A 112 -3.77 2.23 -7.60
CA GLY A 112 -2.97 3.09 -6.75
C GLY A 112 -1.73 3.62 -7.47
N VAL A 113 -1.32 4.85 -7.19
CA VAL A 113 -0.13 5.46 -7.79
C VAL A 113 0.74 6.12 -6.71
N SER A 114 2.05 5.81 -6.70
CA SER A 114 3.01 6.54 -5.88
C SER A 114 3.28 7.92 -6.48
N VAL A 115 3.14 9.00 -5.68
CA VAL A 115 3.38 10.38 -6.12
C VAL A 115 4.29 11.14 -5.15
N HIS A 116 5.09 12.09 -5.69
CA HIS A 116 6.12 12.81 -4.95
C HIS A 116 5.96 14.35 -5.04
N ASN A 117 4.99 14.82 -5.81
CA ASN A 117 4.64 16.23 -5.96
C ASN A 117 3.19 16.38 -6.45
N VAL A 118 2.68 17.62 -6.42
CA VAL A 118 1.29 17.93 -6.82
C VAL A 118 1.03 17.64 -8.30
N GLN A 119 2.02 17.83 -9.17
CA GLN A 119 1.88 17.56 -10.61
C GLN A 119 1.66 16.08 -10.89
N GLU A 120 2.42 15.20 -10.22
CA GLU A 120 2.23 13.74 -10.31
C GLU A 120 0.85 13.32 -9.76
N LEU A 121 0.40 13.94 -8.66
CA LEU A 121 -0.96 13.72 -8.14
C LEU A 121 -2.03 14.09 -9.17
N GLN A 122 -1.95 15.28 -9.75
CA GLN A 122 -2.92 15.76 -10.74
C GLN A 122 -2.95 14.85 -11.97
N GLN A 123 -1.78 14.37 -12.42
CA GLN A 123 -1.70 13.41 -13.51
C GLN A 123 -2.32 12.06 -13.12
N ALA A 124 -2.03 11.54 -11.92
CA ALA A 124 -2.62 10.29 -11.43
C ALA A 124 -4.16 10.36 -11.38
N ILE A 125 -4.73 11.48 -10.89
CA ILE A 125 -6.17 11.71 -10.89
C ILE A 125 -6.74 11.69 -12.31
N LYS A 126 -6.09 12.41 -13.24
CA LYS A 126 -6.51 12.48 -14.66
C LYS A 126 -6.46 11.09 -15.32
N ASP A 127 -5.49 10.28 -14.97
CA ASP A 127 -5.28 8.94 -15.52
C ASP A 127 -6.17 7.87 -14.85
N GLY A 128 -7.04 8.27 -13.92
CA GLY A 128 -8.05 7.39 -13.33
C GLY A 128 -7.55 6.56 -12.14
N ALA A 129 -6.54 7.05 -11.39
CA ALA A 129 -6.19 6.46 -10.10
C ALA A 129 -7.35 6.55 -9.10
N ASP A 130 -7.45 5.59 -8.19
CA ASP A 130 -8.40 5.59 -7.08
C ASP A 130 -7.81 6.17 -5.80
N TYR A 131 -6.49 6.03 -5.62
CA TYR A 131 -5.74 6.59 -4.50
C TYR A 131 -4.28 6.84 -4.88
N VAL A 132 -3.61 7.62 -4.04
CA VAL A 132 -2.16 7.84 -4.17
C VAL A 132 -1.42 7.51 -2.89
N GLY A 133 -0.19 6.99 -3.05
CA GLY A 133 0.78 6.83 -1.98
C GLY A 133 1.75 8.01 -1.96
N MET A 134 1.90 8.67 -0.82
CA MET A 134 2.80 9.83 -0.64
C MET A 134 3.90 9.53 0.37
N GLY A 135 5.14 9.76 -0.02
CA GLY A 135 6.31 9.54 0.85
C GLY A 135 7.63 9.53 0.09
N PRO A 136 8.72 9.18 0.82
CA PRO A 136 8.75 8.70 2.20
C PRO A 136 8.49 9.81 3.24
N VAL A 137 7.59 9.54 4.20
CA VAL A 137 7.27 10.51 5.26
C VAL A 137 8.40 10.57 6.30
N PHE A 138 8.91 9.41 6.71
CA PHE A 138 10.04 9.30 7.63
C PHE A 138 11.21 8.54 7.00
N PRO A 139 12.43 8.62 7.56
CA PRO A 139 13.57 7.85 7.08
C PRO A 139 13.27 6.36 7.02
N THR A 140 13.65 5.72 5.90
CA THR A 140 13.43 4.29 5.67
C THR A 140 14.54 3.72 4.81
N SER A 141 14.94 2.48 5.10
CA SER A 141 15.87 1.68 4.30
C SER A 141 15.19 0.54 3.53
N THR A 142 13.88 0.37 3.70
CA THR A 142 13.13 -0.77 3.15
C THR A 142 13.05 -0.75 1.63
N LYS A 143 12.89 0.44 1.02
CA LYS A 143 12.99 0.63 -0.43
C LYS A 143 14.32 1.28 -0.75
N LYS A 144 15.23 0.56 -1.45
CA LYS A 144 16.55 1.08 -1.86
C LYS A 144 16.44 2.25 -2.86
N ASP A 145 15.33 2.33 -3.59
CA ASP A 145 14.97 3.35 -4.58
C ASP A 145 14.07 4.47 -4.01
N ALA A 146 13.92 4.53 -2.69
CA ALA A 146 13.12 5.58 -2.06
C ALA A 146 13.72 6.98 -2.35
N LYS A 147 12.86 7.93 -2.70
CA LYS A 147 13.22 9.35 -2.85
C LYS A 147 13.65 9.93 -1.49
N ALA A 148 14.14 11.16 -1.49
CA ALA A 148 14.47 11.87 -0.25
C ALA A 148 13.24 12.01 0.66
N VAL A 149 13.48 11.95 1.98
CA VAL A 149 12.41 12.12 2.99
C VAL A 149 11.72 13.47 2.81
N GLN A 150 10.42 13.45 2.65
CA GLN A 150 9.61 14.67 2.41
C GLN A 150 8.81 15.12 3.64
N GLY A 151 8.73 14.28 4.68
CA GLY A 151 7.83 14.53 5.81
C GLY A 151 6.37 14.48 5.40
N THR A 152 5.53 15.17 6.12
CA THR A 152 4.09 15.32 5.83
C THR A 152 3.76 16.47 4.88
N LYS A 153 4.75 17.26 4.46
CA LYS A 153 4.56 18.52 3.72
C LYS A 153 3.73 18.40 2.46
N LEU A 154 3.95 17.34 1.66
CA LEU A 154 3.18 17.13 0.43
C LEU A 154 1.70 16.84 0.74
N ILE A 155 1.42 16.06 1.78
CA ILE A 155 0.05 15.73 2.22
C ILE A 155 -0.67 17.02 2.64
N GLU A 156 -0.03 17.83 3.48
CA GLU A 156 -0.53 19.12 3.95
C GLU A 156 -0.77 20.09 2.77
N GLU A 157 0.19 20.19 1.84
CA GLU A 157 0.08 21.02 0.65
C GLU A 157 -1.14 20.66 -0.20
N VAL A 158 -1.36 19.37 -0.43
CA VAL A 158 -2.51 18.87 -1.19
C VAL A 158 -3.83 19.22 -0.49
N ARG A 159 -3.91 19.03 0.82
CA ARG A 159 -5.12 19.37 1.59
C ARG A 159 -5.38 20.87 1.65
N ASN A 160 -4.33 21.69 1.77
CA ASN A 160 -4.43 23.16 1.72
C ASN A 160 -4.93 23.68 0.36
N GLN A 161 -4.71 22.94 -0.73
CA GLN A 161 -5.29 23.23 -2.05
C GLN A 161 -6.73 22.71 -2.20
N ASN A 162 -7.36 22.21 -1.13
CA ASN A 162 -8.71 21.63 -1.11
C ASN A 162 -8.87 20.43 -2.07
N ILE A 163 -7.78 19.68 -2.34
CA ILE A 163 -7.83 18.46 -3.14
C ILE A 163 -8.28 17.31 -2.23
N ASP A 164 -9.56 16.94 -2.36
CA ASP A 164 -10.14 15.80 -1.64
C ASP A 164 -9.99 14.50 -2.46
N PHE A 165 -8.77 13.98 -2.50
CA PHE A 165 -8.43 12.70 -3.14
C PHE A 165 -7.90 11.71 -2.09
N PRO A 166 -8.17 10.38 -2.19
CA PRO A 166 -7.68 9.40 -1.23
C PRO A 166 -6.15 9.33 -1.19
N ILE A 167 -5.56 9.51 0.00
CA ILE A 167 -4.12 9.54 0.22
C ILE A 167 -3.73 8.55 1.30
N VAL A 168 -2.72 7.71 1.02
CA VAL A 168 -2.04 6.90 2.02
C VAL A 168 -0.60 7.37 2.19
N GLY A 169 -0.18 7.64 3.43
CA GLY A 169 1.22 7.96 3.74
C GLY A 169 2.08 6.70 3.79
N ILE A 170 3.33 6.78 3.30
CA ILE A 170 4.28 5.66 3.29
C ILE A 170 5.69 6.11 3.68
N GLY A 171 6.48 5.19 4.24
CA GLY A 171 7.91 5.35 4.52
C GLY A 171 8.21 5.63 5.99
N GLY A 172 8.87 4.67 6.66
CA GLY A 172 9.31 4.77 8.04
C GLY A 172 8.20 4.91 9.08
N ILE A 173 6.97 4.51 8.74
CA ILE A 173 5.82 4.65 9.61
C ILE A 173 5.75 3.49 10.61
N THR A 174 5.50 3.83 11.87
CA THR A 174 5.33 2.93 13.02
C THR A 174 4.08 3.34 13.82
N PRO A 175 3.60 2.54 14.79
CA PRO A 175 2.49 2.96 15.64
C PRO A 175 2.70 4.30 16.35
N GLU A 176 3.95 4.61 16.71
CA GLU A 176 4.30 5.80 17.47
C GLU A 176 4.22 7.11 16.66
N ASN A 177 4.34 7.02 15.31
CA ASN A 177 4.32 8.20 14.42
C ASN A 177 3.16 8.20 13.41
N ALA A 178 2.37 7.12 13.32
CA ALA A 178 1.26 6.99 12.37
C ALA A 178 0.20 8.10 12.53
N LYS A 179 -0.10 8.48 13.77
CA LYS A 179 -1.05 9.56 14.08
C LYS A 179 -0.68 10.89 13.40
N GLN A 180 0.59 11.24 13.39
CA GLN A 180 1.08 12.47 12.73
C GLN A 180 0.75 12.50 11.23
N VAL A 181 0.80 11.34 10.56
CA VAL A 181 0.53 11.22 9.13
C VAL A 181 -0.96 11.46 8.82
N VAL A 182 -1.84 10.92 9.66
CA VAL A 182 -3.29 11.11 9.53
C VAL A 182 -3.71 12.53 9.92
N GLU A 183 -3.10 13.13 10.93
CA GLU A 183 -3.33 14.52 11.34
C GLU A 183 -2.90 15.52 10.24
N ALA A 184 -1.89 15.18 9.44
CA ALA A 184 -1.49 15.95 8.26
C ALA A 184 -2.50 15.86 7.09
N GLY A 185 -3.49 14.95 7.17
CA GLY A 185 -4.57 14.81 6.21
C GLY A 185 -4.55 13.54 5.37
N ALA A 186 -3.66 12.58 5.62
CA ALA A 186 -3.75 11.26 5.00
C ALA A 186 -5.00 10.52 5.48
N ASP A 187 -5.56 9.65 4.63
CA ASP A 187 -6.71 8.81 4.96
C ASP A 187 -6.27 7.51 5.67
N GLY A 188 -4.96 7.22 5.66
CA GLY A 188 -4.36 6.09 6.34
C GLY A 188 -2.86 6.01 6.13
N VAL A 189 -2.28 4.87 6.52
CA VAL A 189 -0.84 4.62 6.53
C VAL A 189 -0.47 3.30 5.85
N SER A 190 0.61 3.31 5.09
CA SER A 190 1.14 2.15 4.38
C SER A 190 2.43 1.65 5.05
N ILE A 191 2.43 0.39 5.45
CA ILE A 191 3.41 -0.21 6.36
C ILE A 191 4.06 -1.42 5.68
N ILE A 192 5.37 -1.56 5.84
CA ILE A 192 6.11 -2.77 5.47
C ILE A 192 6.69 -3.41 6.74
N THR A 193 7.88 -3.03 7.10
CA THR A 193 8.72 -3.71 8.11
C THR A 193 8.21 -3.59 9.54
N ALA A 194 7.48 -2.53 9.87
CA ALA A 194 6.91 -2.39 11.22
C ALA A 194 5.87 -3.49 11.54
N ILE A 195 5.28 -4.11 10.52
CA ILE A 195 4.41 -5.30 10.67
C ILE A 195 5.18 -6.57 10.31
N SER A 196 5.81 -6.63 9.12
CA SER A 196 6.38 -7.89 8.60
C SER A 196 7.55 -8.44 9.39
N LEU A 197 8.30 -7.60 10.10
CA LEU A 197 9.42 -8.00 10.97
C LEU A 197 9.06 -7.98 12.46
N ALA A 198 7.81 -7.73 12.81
CA ALA A 198 7.38 -7.69 14.20
C ALA A 198 7.37 -9.10 14.83
N ALA A 199 7.66 -9.17 16.11
CA ALA A 199 7.47 -10.39 16.89
C ALA A 199 6.00 -10.83 16.87
N SER A 200 5.07 -9.88 16.96
CA SER A 200 3.62 -10.07 16.82
C SER A 200 3.06 -9.11 15.75
N PRO A 201 2.93 -9.54 14.48
CA PRO A 201 2.26 -8.78 13.42
C PRO A 201 0.85 -8.32 13.80
N LYS A 202 0.10 -9.16 14.51
CA LYS A 202 -1.25 -8.85 15.01
C LYS A 202 -1.27 -7.64 15.95
N GLU A 203 -0.41 -7.63 16.95
CA GLU A 203 -0.34 -6.52 17.91
C GLU A 203 0.09 -5.21 17.22
N LYS A 204 1.06 -5.28 16.29
CA LYS A 204 1.51 -4.10 15.55
C LYS A 204 0.44 -3.53 14.62
N ALA A 205 -0.30 -4.39 13.95
CA ALA A 205 -1.43 -3.97 13.14
C ALA A 205 -2.54 -3.33 13.99
N ALA A 206 -2.84 -3.92 15.17
CA ALA A 206 -3.83 -3.36 16.09
C ALA A 206 -3.42 -1.98 16.64
N GLN A 207 -2.15 -1.81 17.04
CA GLN A 207 -1.61 -0.52 17.47
C GLN A 207 -1.69 0.53 16.35
N LEU A 208 -1.37 0.16 15.11
CA LEU A 208 -1.50 1.04 13.95
C LEU A 208 -2.97 1.44 13.72
N LYS A 209 -3.89 0.49 13.79
CA LYS A 209 -5.32 0.75 13.63
C LYS A 209 -5.86 1.71 14.70
N GLU A 210 -5.42 1.56 15.94
CA GLU A 210 -5.75 2.49 17.03
C GLU A 210 -5.17 3.88 16.76
N ALA A 211 -3.90 3.96 16.32
CA ALA A 211 -3.23 5.23 16.04
C ALA A 211 -3.85 6.03 14.88
N VAL A 212 -4.44 5.35 13.88
CA VAL A 212 -5.10 5.98 12.71
C VAL A 212 -6.62 6.08 12.85
N GLY A 213 -7.21 5.44 13.86
CA GLY A 213 -8.63 5.52 14.17
C GLY A 213 -9.06 6.96 14.47
N LYS A 214 -10.07 7.46 13.75
CA LYS A 214 -10.71 8.75 14.00
C LYS A 214 -11.89 8.57 14.89
#